data_196ca32a7a3003b9750a988f68ca910f
#
_entry.id   196ca32a7a3003b9750a988f68ca910f
#
_cell.length_a   1.000
_cell.length_b   1.000
_cell.length_c   1.000
_cell.angle_alpha   90.00
_cell.angle_beta   90.00
_cell.angle_gamma   90.00
#
_symmetry.space_group_name_H-M   'P 1'
#
loop_
_entity.id
_entity.type
_entity.pdbx_description
1 polymer ?
#
loop_
_entity_poly.entity_id
_entity_poly.type
_entity_poly.pdbx_seq_one_letter_code
_entity_poly.pdbx_strand_id
1 'polypeptide(L)'
;MAEIKTKSVKLNMVMNALLSMSSFIFPLITFPYVSRILLPVGTGRVAFATAVVTYFAMFAQLGIPTYGIRLCAKVRDNKEELTRAVHELLFINLFMSAIVYAVFFISLAVVPKFREEHTLLLIIGATILLNALGVEWLYKALEQYTYITVRSLIFKVVALISTFMLVRDPEAVSYTHLRAHETDS
;
A
#
# COMPACT_ATOMS: atom_id res chain seq x y z
N MET A 1 26.09 -0.49 23.35
CA MET A 1 24.63 -0.25 23.52
C MET A 1 24.25 0.97 22.70
N ALA A 2 23.57 0.81 21.59
CA ALA A 2 23.05 1.96 20.85
C ALA A 2 21.75 2.38 21.55
N GLU A 3 21.82 3.45 22.35
CA GLU A 3 20.63 4.13 22.86
C GLU A 3 19.73 4.48 21.67
N ILE A 4 18.50 4.02 21.70
CA ILE A 4 17.46 4.48 20.77
C ILE A 4 17.15 5.92 21.17
N LYS A 5 17.93 6.87 20.61
CA LYS A 5 17.83 8.29 20.89
C LYS A 5 16.48 8.76 20.36
N THR A 6 15.49 8.90 21.23
CA THR A 6 14.19 9.49 20.87
C THR A 6 14.45 10.91 20.37
N LYS A 7 14.18 11.10 19.07
CA LYS A 7 14.26 12.43 18.45
C LYS A 7 13.23 13.36 19.10
N SER A 8 13.55 14.66 19.16
CA SER A 8 12.67 15.69 19.74
C SER A 8 11.20 15.48 19.33
N VAL A 9 10.30 15.47 20.29
CA VAL A 9 8.83 15.32 20.06
C VAL A 9 8.33 16.34 19.03
N LYS A 10 8.85 17.56 19.03
CA LYS A 10 8.53 18.59 18.03
C LYS A 10 8.89 18.14 16.61
N LEU A 11 10.08 17.54 16.43
CA LEU A 11 10.52 17.04 15.13
C LEU A 11 9.62 15.88 14.65
N ASN A 12 9.30 14.95 15.52
CA ASN A 12 8.42 13.83 15.18
C ASN A 12 7.02 14.32 14.80
N MET A 13 6.49 15.34 15.49
CA MET A 13 5.21 15.95 15.17
C MET A 13 5.22 16.62 13.79
N VAL A 14 6.26 17.40 13.48
CA VAL A 14 6.43 18.03 12.15
C VAL A 14 6.56 16.97 11.05
N MET A 15 7.37 15.94 11.26
CA MET A 15 7.54 14.86 10.28
C MET A 15 6.25 14.07 10.05
N ASN A 16 5.48 13.80 11.09
CA ASN A 16 4.17 13.15 10.95
C ASN A 16 3.18 14.05 10.21
N ALA A 17 3.18 15.35 10.47
CA ALA A 17 2.36 16.31 9.73
C ALA A 17 2.73 16.35 8.24
N LEU A 18 4.03 16.42 7.92
CA LEU A 18 4.53 16.38 6.54
C LEU A 18 4.14 15.07 5.84
N LEU A 19 4.25 13.93 6.52
CA LEU A 19 3.82 12.63 6.00
C LEU A 19 2.33 12.64 5.67
N SER A 20 1.51 13.13 6.58
CA SER A 20 0.06 13.23 6.39
C SER A 20 -0.31 14.18 5.26
N MET A 21 0.26 15.39 5.24
CA MET A 21 0.01 16.37 4.17
C MET A 21 0.41 15.83 2.80
N SER A 22 1.57 15.15 2.70
CA SER A 22 2.00 14.54 1.46
C SER A 22 1.00 13.50 0.94
N SER A 23 0.30 12.80 1.82
CA SER A 23 -0.69 11.78 1.44
C SER A 23 -1.93 12.38 0.77
N PHE A 24 -2.19 13.66 0.95
CA PHE A 24 -3.25 14.40 0.24
C PHE A 24 -2.72 15.14 -0.99
N ILE A 25 -1.55 15.77 -0.89
CA ILE A 25 -0.99 16.58 -1.97
C ILE A 25 -0.66 15.74 -3.21
N PHE A 26 -0.04 14.56 -3.03
CA PHE A 26 0.35 13.71 -4.17
C PHE A 26 -0.85 13.22 -4.98
N PRO A 27 -1.92 12.64 -4.39
CA PRO A 27 -3.14 12.30 -5.14
C PRO A 27 -3.81 13.52 -5.77
N LEU A 28 -3.79 14.68 -5.11
CA LEU A 28 -4.37 15.91 -5.65
C LEU A 28 -3.70 16.35 -6.96
N ILE A 29 -2.41 16.11 -7.11
CA ILE A 29 -1.64 16.39 -8.32
C ILE A 29 -1.83 15.29 -9.36
N THR A 30 -1.73 14.02 -8.96
CA THR A 30 -1.77 12.88 -9.89
C THR A 30 -3.16 12.59 -10.42
N PHE A 31 -4.19 12.70 -9.60
CA PHE A 31 -5.55 12.31 -9.97
C PHE A 31 -6.11 13.11 -11.16
N PRO A 32 -6.03 14.45 -11.21
CA PRO A 32 -6.51 15.21 -12.36
C PRO A 32 -5.75 14.90 -13.66
N TYR A 33 -4.46 14.60 -13.55
CA TYR A 33 -3.65 14.21 -14.71
C TYR A 33 -4.05 12.83 -15.24
N VAL A 34 -4.06 11.84 -14.35
CA VAL A 34 -4.39 10.45 -14.72
C VAL A 34 -5.82 10.31 -15.21
N SER A 35 -6.78 11.01 -14.59
CA SER A 35 -8.21 10.94 -14.99
C SER A 35 -8.48 11.53 -16.38
N ARG A 36 -7.69 12.52 -16.81
CA ARG A 36 -7.79 13.07 -18.17
C ARG A 36 -7.31 12.07 -19.24
N ILE A 37 -6.34 11.24 -18.92
CA ILE A 37 -5.76 10.26 -19.85
C ILE A 37 -6.57 8.97 -19.86
N LEU A 38 -6.91 8.45 -18.68
CA LEU A 38 -7.67 7.19 -18.54
C LEU A 38 -9.16 7.32 -18.90
N LEU A 39 -9.68 8.53 -19.01
CA LEU A 39 -11.10 8.79 -19.18
C LEU A 39 -11.97 8.22 -18.04
N PRO A 40 -13.28 8.50 -17.99
CA PRO A 40 -14.15 8.01 -16.90
C PRO A 40 -14.17 6.49 -16.76
N VAL A 41 -14.14 5.76 -17.88
CA VAL A 41 -14.19 4.29 -17.88
C VAL A 41 -12.94 3.68 -17.26
N GLY A 42 -11.75 4.10 -17.69
CA GLY A 42 -10.49 3.59 -17.14
C GLY A 42 -10.30 3.98 -15.69
N THR A 43 -10.65 5.22 -15.32
CA THR A 43 -10.61 5.67 -13.92
C THR A 43 -11.56 4.84 -13.05
N GLY A 44 -12.76 4.51 -13.55
CA GLY A 44 -13.72 3.66 -12.85
C GLY A 44 -13.20 2.24 -12.61
N ARG A 45 -12.51 1.64 -13.59
CA ARG A 45 -11.91 0.30 -13.47
C ARG A 45 -10.80 0.28 -12.41
N VAL A 46 -9.92 1.28 -12.42
CA VAL A 46 -8.85 1.41 -11.40
C VAL A 46 -9.45 1.63 -10.02
N ALA A 47 -10.46 2.48 -9.88
CA ALA A 47 -11.14 2.73 -8.62
C ALA A 47 -11.83 1.45 -8.08
N PHE A 48 -12.49 0.69 -8.95
CA PHE A 48 -13.10 -0.59 -8.60
C PHE A 48 -12.05 -1.59 -8.08
N ALA A 49 -10.99 -1.82 -8.85
CA ALA A 49 -9.94 -2.75 -8.47
C ALA A 49 -9.23 -2.33 -7.16
N THR A 50 -8.96 -1.03 -7.00
CA THR A 50 -8.39 -0.48 -5.77
C THR A 50 -9.32 -0.70 -4.57
N ALA A 51 -10.62 -0.47 -4.72
CA ALA A 51 -11.60 -0.69 -3.65
C ALA A 51 -11.63 -2.18 -3.23
N VAL A 52 -11.73 -3.09 -4.20
CA VAL A 52 -11.71 -4.54 -3.93
C VAL A 52 -10.46 -4.95 -3.16
N VAL A 53 -9.28 -4.58 -3.66
CA VAL A 53 -8.00 -4.94 -3.03
C VAL A 53 -7.86 -4.30 -1.64
N THR A 54 -8.38 -3.07 -1.45
CA THR A 54 -8.37 -2.41 -0.14
C THR A 54 -9.17 -3.20 0.91
N TYR A 55 -10.32 -3.75 0.54
CA TYR A 55 -11.07 -4.62 1.45
C TYR A 55 -10.27 -5.88 1.82
N PHE A 56 -9.67 -6.55 0.85
CA PHE A 56 -8.80 -7.71 1.13
C PHE A 56 -7.62 -7.32 2.02
N ALA A 57 -6.96 -6.19 1.75
CA ALA A 57 -5.85 -5.69 2.57
C ALA A 57 -6.28 -5.38 4.01
N MET A 58 -7.49 -4.86 4.22
CA MET A 58 -8.05 -4.59 5.54
C MET A 58 -8.24 -5.88 6.34
N PHE A 59 -8.76 -6.93 5.71
CA PHE A 59 -8.88 -8.26 6.34
C PHE A 59 -7.52 -8.90 6.60
N ALA A 60 -6.54 -8.74 5.70
CA ALA A 60 -5.19 -9.25 5.90
C ALA A 60 -4.49 -8.64 7.12
N GLN A 61 -4.69 -7.36 7.37
CA GLN A 61 -4.05 -6.64 8.46
C GLN A 61 -4.71 -6.83 9.84
N LEU A 62 -6.02 -7.10 9.92
CA LEU A 62 -6.81 -7.37 11.16
C LEU A 62 -6.46 -6.46 12.35
N GLY A 63 -6.15 -5.18 12.12
CA GLY A 63 -5.77 -4.25 13.19
C GLY A 63 -4.35 -4.44 13.74
N ILE A 64 -3.54 -5.35 13.19
CA ILE A 64 -2.14 -5.57 13.57
C ILE A 64 -1.33 -4.28 13.62
N PRO A 65 -1.44 -3.33 12.64
CA PRO A 65 -0.70 -2.08 12.72
C PRO A 65 -0.98 -1.29 14.00
N THR A 66 -2.25 -1.19 14.40
CA THR A 66 -2.63 -0.43 15.61
C THR A 66 -2.20 -1.13 16.89
N TYR A 67 -2.41 -2.45 16.95
CA TYR A 67 -1.98 -3.27 18.08
C TYR A 67 -0.46 -3.30 18.19
N GLY A 68 0.23 -3.48 17.06
CA GLY A 68 1.70 -3.54 17.00
C GLY A 68 2.36 -2.25 17.48
N ILE A 69 1.82 -1.08 17.11
CA ILE A 69 2.32 0.20 17.64
C ILE A 69 2.26 0.22 19.16
N ARG A 70 1.12 -0.16 19.75
CA ARG A 70 0.93 -0.15 21.19
C ARG A 70 1.83 -1.15 21.92
N LEU A 71 1.92 -2.40 21.41
CA LEU A 71 2.72 -3.45 22.00
C LEU A 71 4.21 -3.09 21.94
N CYS A 72 4.72 -2.72 20.76
CA CYS A 72 6.14 -2.40 20.60
C CYS A 72 6.54 -1.13 21.34
N ALA A 73 5.65 -0.13 21.46
CA ALA A 73 5.91 1.06 22.28
C ALA A 73 6.05 0.70 23.78
N LYS A 74 5.30 -0.29 24.26
CA LYS A 74 5.37 -0.74 25.66
C LYS A 74 6.67 -1.47 25.98
N VAL A 75 7.18 -2.26 25.03
CA VAL A 75 8.38 -3.11 25.24
C VAL A 75 9.65 -2.51 24.60
N ARG A 76 9.61 -1.27 24.12
CA ARG A 76 10.68 -0.64 23.33
C ARG A 76 12.04 -0.58 24.04
N ASP A 77 12.03 -0.53 25.39
CA ASP A 77 13.24 -0.41 26.20
C ASP A 77 13.90 -1.79 26.44
N ASN A 78 13.20 -2.90 26.19
CA ASN A 78 13.71 -4.25 26.25
C ASN A 78 13.86 -4.85 24.85
N LYS A 79 15.10 -4.94 24.38
CA LYS A 79 15.41 -5.39 23.01
C LYS A 79 14.94 -6.83 22.73
N GLU A 80 15.02 -7.72 23.73
CA GLU A 80 14.63 -9.12 23.55
C GLU A 80 13.10 -9.24 23.42
N GLU A 81 12.36 -8.60 24.30
CA GLU A 81 10.90 -8.56 24.26
C GLU A 81 10.38 -7.87 22.98
N LEU A 82 11.03 -6.77 22.57
CA LEU A 82 10.69 -6.08 21.31
C LEU A 82 10.90 -7.01 20.12
N THR A 83 12.03 -7.69 20.04
CA THR A 83 12.34 -8.60 18.94
C THR A 83 11.33 -9.74 18.88
N ARG A 84 10.99 -10.33 20.03
CA ARG A 84 9.97 -11.38 20.12
C ARG A 84 8.60 -10.89 19.66
N ALA A 85 8.15 -9.74 20.18
CA ALA A 85 6.88 -9.14 19.79
C ALA A 85 6.80 -8.86 18.28
N VAL A 86 7.88 -8.35 17.69
CA VAL A 86 7.94 -8.09 16.23
C VAL A 86 7.82 -9.38 15.43
N HIS A 87 8.54 -10.44 15.81
CA HIS A 87 8.47 -11.74 15.12
C HIS A 87 7.07 -12.36 15.22
N GLU A 88 6.46 -12.34 16.40
CA GLU A 88 5.12 -12.86 16.63
C GLU A 88 4.09 -12.12 15.76
N LEU A 89 4.14 -10.79 15.74
CA LEU A 89 3.22 -9.98 14.93
C LEU A 89 3.44 -10.17 13.42
N LEU A 90 4.69 -10.25 12.95
CA LEU A 90 5.00 -10.51 11.55
C LEU A 90 4.49 -11.88 11.12
N PHE A 91 4.68 -12.89 11.96
CA PHE A 91 4.20 -14.25 11.67
C PHE A 91 2.68 -14.29 11.53
N ILE A 92 1.96 -13.67 12.48
CA ILE A 92 0.50 -13.58 12.45
C ILE A 92 0.05 -12.82 11.19
N ASN A 93 0.69 -11.68 10.89
CA ASN A 93 0.35 -10.87 9.71
C ASN A 93 0.58 -11.63 8.40
N LEU A 94 1.69 -12.34 8.29
CA LEU A 94 2.00 -13.14 7.11
C LEU A 94 1.03 -14.33 6.96
N PHE A 95 0.69 -14.99 8.05
CA PHE A 95 -0.27 -16.10 8.06
C PHE A 95 -1.67 -15.63 7.62
N MET A 96 -2.16 -14.52 8.19
CA MET A 96 -3.44 -13.94 7.79
C MET A 96 -3.43 -13.47 6.34
N SER A 97 -2.33 -12.87 5.88
CA SER A 97 -2.17 -12.46 4.50
C SER A 97 -2.21 -13.66 3.54
N ALA A 98 -1.63 -14.80 3.92
CA ALA A 98 -1.67 -16.02 3.11
C ALA A 98 -3.12 -16.54 2.96
N ILE A 99 -3.91 -16.53 4.04
CA ILE A 99 -5.33 -16.90 4.00
C ILE A 99 -6.09 -15.96 3.08
N VAL A 100 -5.90 -14.65 3.24
CA VAL A 100 -6.58 -13.63 2.42
C VAL A 100 -6.19 -13.76 0.95
N TYR A 101 -4.92 -14.06 0.64
CA TYR A 101 -4.51 -14.34 -0.74
C TYR A 101 -5.19 -15.58 -1.32
N ALA A 102 -5.32 -16.66 -0.55
CA ALA A 102 -6.04 -17.83 -1.01
C ALA A 102 -7.50 -17.48 -1.38
N VAL A 103 -8.19 -16.71 -0.52
CA VAL A 103 -9.55 -16.25 -0.80
C VAL A 103 -9.59 -15.29 -1.99
N PHE A 104 -8.60 -14.41 -2.11
CA PHE A 104 -8.47 -13.48 -3.25
C PHE A 104 -8.32 -14.24 -4.58
N PHE A 105 -7.45 -15.24 -4.68
CA PHE A 105 -7.28 -16.04 -5.88
C PHE A 105 -8.52 -16.87 -6.21
N ILE A 106 -9.18 -17.43 -5.20
CA ILE A 106 -10.47 -18.13 -5.40
C ILE A 106 -11.51 -17.15 -5.96
N SER A 107 -11.59 -15.94 -5.41
CA SER A 107 -12.55 -14.94 -5.88
C SER A 107 -12.26 -14.48 -7.32
N LEU A 108 -11.00 -14.38 -7.73
CA LEU A 108 -10.61 -14.11 -9.12
C LEU A 108 -11.09 -15.23 -10.07
N ALA A 109 -11.11 -16.48 -9.60
CA ALA A 109 -11.56 -17.62 -10.40
C ALA A 109 -13.08 -17.71 -10.49
N VAL A 110 -13.82 -17.37 -9.43
CA VAL A 110 -15.26 -17.59 -9.29
C VAL A 110 -16.09 -16.38 -9.78
N VAL A 111 -15.64 -15.15 -9.50
CA VAL A 111 -16.43 -13.95 -9.79
C VAL A 111 -16.16 -13.47 -11.23
N PRO A 112 -17.19 -13.50 -12.13
CA PRO A 112 -17.01 -13.10 -13.53
C PRO A 112 -16.42 -11.71 -13.70
N LYS A 113 -16.87 -10.74 -12.90
CA LYS A 113 -16.37 -9.36 -12.93
C LYS A 113 -14.88 -9.25 -12.56
N PHE A 114 -14.38 -10.11 -11.69
CA PHE A 114 -12.96 -10.14 -11.32
C PHE A 114 -12.11 -10.78 -12.42
N ARG A 115 -12.67 -11.71 -13.18
CA ARG A 115 -12.01 -12.29 -14.38
C ARG A 115 -11.78 -11.24 -15.45
N GLU A 116 -12.76 -10.37 -15.71
CA GLU A 116 -12.62 -9.29 -16.69
C GLU A 116 -11.46 -8.34 -16.33
N GLU A 117 -11.25 -8.09 -15.04
CA GLU A 117 -10.26 -7.17 -14.51
C GLU A 117 -9.06 -7.86 -13.87
N HIS A 118 -8.83 -9.16 -14.17
CA HIS A 118 -7.86 -9.99 -13.46
C HIS A 118 -6.44 -9.40 -13.43
N THR A 119 -5.96 -8.86 -14.55
CA THR A 119 -4.63 -8.27 -14.65
C THR A 119 -4.48 -7.07 -13.72
N LEU A 120 -5.48 -6.18 -13.71
CA LEU A 120 -5.48 -4.99 -12.87
C LEU A 120 -5.56 -5.36 -11.38
N LEU A 121 -6.44 -6.33 -11.04
CA LEU A 121 -6.58 -6.85 -9.68
C LEU A 121 -5.30 -7.54 -9.19
N LEU A 122 -4.59 -8.29 -10.03
CA LEU A 122 -3.31 -8.90 -9.67
C LEU A 122 -2.21 -7.87 -9.41
N ILE A 123 -2.10 -6.86 -10.28
CA ILE A 123 -1.10 -5.79 -10.12
C ILE A 123 -1.35 -5.02 -8.82
N ILE A 124 -2.57 -4.57 -8.58
CA ILE A 124 -2.92 -3.84 -7.36
C ILE A 124 -2.88 -4.80 -6.14
N GLY A 125 -3.28 -6.06 -6.31
CA GLY A 125 -3.24 -7.10 -5.28
C GLY A 125 -1.85 -7.35 -4.70
N ALA A 126 -0.78 -7.12 -5.46
CA ALA A 126 0.58 -7.19 -4.94
C ALA A 126 0.81 -6.25 -3.74
N THR A 127 0.03 -5.18 -3.61
CA THR A 127 0.09 -4.26 -2.46
C THR A 127 -0.30 -4.93 -1.14
N ILE A 128 -1.12 -5.99 -1.15
CA ILE A 128 -1.47 -6.75 0.06
C ILE A 128 -0.20 -7.36 0.66
N LEU A 129 0.64 -8.01 -0.18
CA LEU A 129 1.90 -8.60 0.26
C LEU A 129 2.91 -7.54 0.71
N LEU A 130 3.03 -6.45 -0.05
CA LEU A 130 3.92 -5.36 0.33
C LEU A 130 3.51 -4.74 1.66
N ASN A 131 2.22 -4.62 1.94
CA ASN A 131 1.71 -4.15 3.22
C ASN A 131 1.95 -5.18 4.35
N ALA A 132 1.83 -6.48 4.06
CA ALA A 132 2.10 -7.53 5.04
C ALA A 132 3.56 -7.57 5.47
N LEU A 133 4.49 -7.36 4.53
CA LEU A 133 5.92 -7.26 4.79
C LEU A 133 6.34 -5.89 5.36
N GLY A 134 5.46 -4.90 5.22
CA GLY A 134 5.69 -3.54 5.67
C GLY A 134 5.66 -3.42 7.19
N VAL A 135 6.80 -3.11 7.81
CA VAL A 135 6.94 -2.92 9.27
C VAL A 135 6.82 -1.45 9.68
N GLU A 136 6.03 -0.66 8.96
CA GLU A 136 5.89 0.78 9.25
C GLU A 136 5.36 1.05 10.66
N TRP A 137 4.50 0.17 11.17
CA TRP A 137 3.99 0.22 12.53
C TRP A 137 5.09 0.11 13.60
N LEU A 138 6.18 -0.64 13.33
CA LEU A 138 7.34 -0.73 14.22
C LEU A 138 8.08 0.62 14.32
N TYR A 139 8.35 1.25 13.18
CA TYR A 139 8.99 2.57 13.16
C TYR A 139 8.13 3.65 13.82
N LYS A 140 6.80 3.55 13.71
CA LYS A 140 5.86 4.42 14.44
C LYS A 140 5.93 4.19 15.95
N ALA A 141 6.00 2.92 16.39
CA ALA A 141 6.16 2.56 17.80
C ALA A 141 7.47 3.08 18.40
N LEU A 142 8.55 3.08 17.60
CA LEU A 142 9.87 3.59 17.98
C LEU A 142 10.01 5.11 17.76
N GLU A 143 8.93 5.80 17.41
CA GLU A 143 8.93 7.27 17.16
C GLU A 143 9.93 7.72 16.08
N GLN A 144 10.24 6.86 15.11
CA GLN A 144 11.18 7.14 14.02
C GLN A 144 10.49 7.77 12.81
N TYR A 145 9.67 8.80 13.02
CA TYR A 145 8.89 9.46 11.96
C TYR A 145 9.76 10.07 10.86
N THR A 146 10.96 10.54 11.17
CA THR A 146 11.88 11.07 10.15
C THR A 146 12.19 10.04 9.07
N TYR A 147 12.48 8.79 9.48
CA TYR A 147 12.77 7.71 8.53
C TYR A 147 11.55 7.38 7.66
N ILE A 148 10.37 7.24 8.27
CA ILE A 148 9.13 6.93 7.57
C ILE A 148 8.82 8.03 6.55
N THR A 149 8.91 9.30 6.97
CA THR A 149 8.57 10.46 6.14
C THR A 149 9.50 10.56 4.94
N VAL A 150 10.81 10.53 5.16
CA VAL A 150 11.80 10.62 4.07
C VAL A 150 11.63 9.47 3.08
N ARG A 151 11.52 8.23 3.56
CA ARG A 151 11.26 7.06 2.70
C ARG A 151 9.98 7.24 1.90
N SER A 152 8.88 7.60 2.55
CA SER A 152 7.59 7.77 1.89
C SER A 152 7.62 8.88 0.85
N LEU A 153 8.26 10.01 1.13
CA LEU A 153 8.40 11.12 0.18
C LEU A 153 9.21 10.72 -1.05
N ILE A 154 10.33 10.02 -0.86
CA ILE A 154 11.13 9.52 -1.99
C ILE A 154 10.28 8.62 -2.90
N PHE A 155 9.57 7.62 -2.34
CA PHE A 155 8.73 6.75 -3.13
C PHE A 155 7.59 7.49 -3.84
N LYS A 156 6.98 8.48 -3.18
CA LYS A 156 5.93 9.31 -3.79
C LYS A 156 6.47 10.15 -4.96
N VAL A 157 7.66 10.76 -4.80
CA VAL A 157 8.30 11.52 -5.89
C VAL A 157 8.65 10.60 -7.06
N VAL A 158 9.23 9.43 -6.80
CA VAL A 158 9.52 8.44 -7.84
C VAL A 158 8.23 8.00 -8.54
N ALA A 159 7.17 7.70 -7.79
CA ALA A 159 5.87 7.34 -8.35
C ALA A 159 5.27 8.46 -9.20
N LEU A 160 5.38 9.71 -8.76
CA LEU A 160 4.93 10.89 -9.50
C LEU A 160 5.68 11.02 -10.83
N ILE A 161 7.01 10.96 -10.81
CA ILE A 161 7.86 11.02 -12.01
C ILE A 161 7.51 9.87 -12.95
N SER A 162 7.42 8.63 -12.43
CA SER A 162 7.06 7.45 -13.21
C SER A 162 5.68 7.60 -13.86
N THR A 163 4.70 8.15 -13.14
CA THR A 163 3.36 8.41 -13.68
C THR A 163 3.43 9.39 -14.85
N PHE A 164 4.15 10.50 -14.72
CA PHE A 164 4.29 11.47 -15.82
C PHE A 164 5.14 10.96 -17.00
N MET A 165 6.06 10.02 -16.77
CA MET A 165 6.88 9.43 -17.83
C MET A 165 6.14 8.31 -18.59
N LEU A 166 5.42 7.45 -17.87
CA LEU A 166 4.77 6.26 -18.42
C LEU A 166 3.38 6.55 -18.98
N VAL A 167 2.64 7.47 -18.36
CA VAL A 167 1.27 7.79 -18.75
C VAL A 167 1.29 9.03 -19.65
N ARG A 168 1.94 8.90 -20.83
CA ARG A 168 2.03 10.01 -21.82
C ARG A 168 1.03 9.90 -22.95
N ASP A 169 0.61 8.66 -23.31
CA ASP A 169 -0.26 8.43 -24.45
C ASP A 169 -1.56 7.73 -24.03
N PRO A 170 -2.71 8.26 -24.45
CA PRO A 170 -4.00 7.57 -24.29
C PRO A 170 -4.02 6.22 -25.01
N GLU A 171 -3.26 6.08 -26.09
CA GLU A 171 -3.19 4.88 -26.91
C GLU A 171 -2.48 3.72 -26.19
N ALA A 172 -1.46 3.97 -25.36
CA ALA A 172 -0.74 2.91 -24.64
C ALA A 172 -1.65 2.10 -23.70
N VAL A 173 -2.74 2.70 -23.21
CA VAL A 173 -3.77 2.04 -22.39
C VAL A 173 -4.84 1.38 -23.26
N SER A 174 -5.06 1.85 -24.47
CA SER A 174 -6.09 1.36 -25.42
C SER A 174 -5.66 0.07 -26.10
N TYR A 175 -4.38 -0.13 -26.39
CA TYR A 175 -3.91 -1.35 -27.09
C TYR A 175 -4.17 -2.66 -26.33
N THR A 176 -4.33 -2.60 -25.03
CA THR A 176 -4.68 -3.79 -24.23
C THR A 176 -6.15 -4.19 -24.44
N HIS A 177 -7.00 -3.28 -24.92
CA HIS A 177 -8.44 -3.52 -25.08
C HIS A 177 -8.83 -4.02 -26.48
N LEU A 178 -8.15 -3.56 -27.52
CA LEU A 178 -8.47 -3.98 -28.89
C LEU A 178 -8.09 -5.45 -29.13
N ARG A 179 -7.03 -5.93 -28.47
CA ARG A 179 -6.59 -7.33 -28.60
C ARG A 179 -7.52 -8.34 -27.92
N ALA A 180 -8.27 -7.92 -26.90
CA ALA A 180 -9.24 -8.79 -26.22
C ALA A 180 -10.53 -8.96 -27.03
N HIS A 181 -10.87 -8.00 -27.90
CA HIS A 181 -12.09 -8.06 -28.73
C HIS A 181 -11.89 -8.80 -30.07
N GLU A 182 -10.64 -8.97 -30.50
CA GLU A 182 -10.30 -9.67 -31.76
C GLU A 182 -10.19 -11.20 -31.60
N THR A 183 -10.19 -11.71 -30.38
CA THR A 183 -10.13 -13.17 -30.11
C THR A 183 -11.51 -13.80 -29.86
N ASP A 184 -12.59 -13.02 -29.86
CA ASP A 184 -13.98 -13.51 -29.65
C ASP A 184 -14.88 -13.41 -30.90
N SER A 185 -14.28 -13.29 -32.10
CA SER A 185 -15.01 -13.36 -33.37
C SER A 185 -14.60 -14.55 -34.23
#